data_04eb9d524e9009e618d1d430d97ae8d4
#
_entry.id   04eb9d524e9009e618d1d430d97ae8d4
#
_cell.length_a   1.000
_cell.length_b   1.000
_cell.length_c   1.000
_cell.angle_alpha   90.00
_cell.angle_beta   90.00
_cell.angle_gamma   90.00
#
_symmetry.space_group_name_H-M   'P 1'
#
loop_
_entity.id
_entity.type
_entity.pdbx_description
1 polymer ?
#
loop_
_entity_poly.entity_id
_entity_poly.type
_entity_poly.pdbx_seq_one_letter_code
_entity_poly.pdbx_strand_id
1 'polypeptide(L)'
;MVRLNLLPNLLKKKKYESITVSEIVKKADLSRRTFYRAFENKQDIITYLLVRIFPDYIAALKRLPVKTREHLAVAIVDFVNQHLAFFQCLKRNHLDHLLIDFFDKQLAAGRDEIWGGSFCDDEETERVFMMTISIEHYNVIRLWLELHDKKTPEEMAELLSDALALFRHFQ
;
A
#
# COMPACT_ATOMS: atom_id res chain seq x y z
N MET A 1 -9.65 7.82 21.06
CA MET A 1 -9.31 7.62 19.63
C MET A 1 -8.01 8.37 19.36
N VAL A 2 -6.89 7.66 19.16
CA VAL A 2 -5.55 8.26 19.03
C VAL A 2 -5.52 9.13 17.77
N ARG A 3 -5.09 10.40 17.87
CA ARG A 3 -4.88 11.31 16.72
C ARG A 3 -3.67 10.86 15.91
N LEU A 4 -3.81 9.77 15.15
CA LEU A 4 -2.71 9.08 14.45
C LEU A 4 -2.19 9.79 13.19
N ASN A 5 -2.86 10.85 12.73
CA ASN A 5 -2.34 11.72 11.66
C ASN A 5 -1.09 12.52 12.10
N LEU A 6 -0.59 12.28 13.31
CA LEU A 6 0.57 12.98 13.86
C LEU A 6 1.89 12.49 13.28
N LEU A 7 2.03 11.17 13.06
CA LEU A 7 3.27 10.64 12.48
C LEU A 7 3.49 11.15 11.05
N PRO A 8 2.52 11.10 10.11
CA PRO A 8 2.66 11.73 8.81
C PRO A 8 3.02 13.23 8.89
N ASN A 9 2.44 13.96 9.85
CA ASN A 9 2.76 15.38 10.06
C ASN A 9 4.17 15.63 10.61
N LEU A 10 4.69 14.69 11.41
CA LEU A 10 6.09 14.73 11.86
C LEU A 10 7.04 14.40 10.72
N LEU A 11 6.72 13.40 9.91
CA LEU A 11 7.49 12.97 8.76
C LEU A 11 7.59 14.03 7.64
N LYS A 12 6.68 15.00 7.60
CA LYS A 12 6.80 16.16 6.72
C LYS A 12 7.96 17.10 7.14
N LYS A 13 8.33 17.08 8.42
CA LYS A 13 9.28 18.03 9.03
C LYS A 13 10.61 17.41 9.42
N LYS A 14 10.66 16.10 9.63
CA LYS A 14 11.82 15.36 10.13
C LYS A 14 11.97 14.02 9.43
N LYS A 15 13.20 13.51 9.36
CA LYS A 15 13.47 12.14 8.92
C LYS A 15 12.90 11.14 9.92
N TYR A 16 12.41 10.01 9.43
CA TYR A 16 11.79 8.98 10.25
C TYR A 16 12.69 8.50 11.40
N GLU A 17 13.99 8.31 11.11
CA GLU A 17 14.96 7.81 12.10
C GLU A 17 15.06 8.74 13.31
N SER A 18 14.96 10.06 13.10
CA SER A 18 15.06 11.08 14.14
C SER A 18 13.80 11.25 14.99
N ILE A 19 12.68 10.68 14.57
CA ILE A 19 11.40 10.76 15.32
C ILE A 19 11.39 9.69 16.40
N THR A 20 11.22 10.11 17.65
CA THR A 20 11.14 9.22 18.81
C THR A 20 9.70 8.97 19.25
N VAL A 21 9.47 7.81 19.90
CA VAL A 21 8.16 7.51 20.52
C VAL A 21 7.78 8.60 21.53
N SER A 22 8.75 9.14 22.29
CA SER A 22 8.51 10.23 23.23
C SER A 22 7.97 11.49 22.58
N GLU A 23 8.45 11.83 21.39
CA GLU A 23 7.95 12.97 20.62
C GLU A 23 6.53 12.71 20.07
N ILE A 24 6.27 11.47 19.60
CA ILE A 24 4.96 11.07 19.11
C ILE A 24 3.92 11.17 20.22
N VAL A 25 4.18 10.57 21.39
CA VAL A 25 3.22 10.55 22.50
C VAL A 25 2.99 11.95 23.08
N LYS A 26 4.05 12.78 23.17
CA LYS A 26 3.91 14.19 23.59
C LYS A 26 2.99 14.97 22.67
N LYS A 27 3.15 14.82 21.36
CA LYS A 27 2.28 15.49 20.37
C LYS A 27 0.87 14.92 20.33
N ALA A 28 0.71 13.63 20.62
CA ALA A 28 -0.57 12.94 20.67
C ALA A 28 -1.35 13.23 21.97
N ASP A 29 -0.72 13.87 22.95
CA ASP A 29 -1.24 14.00 24.31
C ASP A 29 -1.54 12.63 24.94
N LEU A 30 -0.59 11.71 24.79
CA LEU A 30 -0.70 10.34 25.29
C LEU A 30 0.43 10.03 26.27
N SER A 31 0.19 9.06 27.16
CA SER A 31 1.28 8.46 27.95
C SER A 31 2.05 7.42 27.14
N ARG A 32 3.32 7.19 27.46
CA ARG A 32 4.11 6.08 26.90
C ARG A 32 3.42 4.73 27.13
N ARG A 33 2.82 4.53 28.30
CA ARG A 33 2.05 3.31 28.64
C ARG A 33 0.87 3.11 27.66
N THR A 34 0.15 4.18 27.33
CA THR A 34 -0.95 4.14 26.38
C THR A 34 -0.46 3.78 24.97
N PHE A 35 0.69 4.32 24.58
CA PHE A 35 1.33 3.99 23.31
C PHE A 35 1.68 2.50 23.25
N TYR A 36 2.47 2.00 24.20
CA TYR A 36 2.96 0.62 24.19
C TYR A 36 1.87 -0.44 24.43
N ARG A 37 0.67 -0.03 24.86
CA ARG A 37 -0.50 -0.91 24.88
C ARG A 37 -1.06 -1.17 23.48
N ALA A 38 -0.86 -0.25 22.52
CA ALA A 38 -1.42 -0.31 21.17
C ALA A 38 -0.35 -0.62 20.09
N PHE A 39 0.91 -0.25 20.32
CA PHE A 39 2.00 -0.35 19.36
C PHE A 39 3.28 -0.80 20.04
N GLU A 40 4.02 -1.71 19.44
CA GLU A 40 5.33 -2.13 19.94
C GLU A 40 6.40 -1.09 19.63
N ASN A 41 6.27 -0.45 18.46
CA ASN A 41 7.21 0.53 17.94
C ASN A 41 6.53 1.58 17.07
N LYS A 42 7.29 2.57 16.58
CA LYS A 42 6.74 3.65 15.73
C LYS A 42 6.35 3.19 14.31
N GLN A 43 6.87 2.06 13.84
CA GLN A 43 6.53 1.48 12.53
C GLN A 43 5.10 0.93 12.52
N ASP A 44 4.63 0.40 13.66
CA ASP A 44 3.27 -0.12 13.79
C ASP A 44 2.21 0.95 13.54
N ILE A 45 2.54 2.23 13.78
CA ILE A 45 1.65 3.33 13.42
C ILE A 45 1.46 3.41 11.90
N ILE A 46 2.52 3.17 11.12
CA ILE A 46 2.45 3.19 9.66
C ILE A 46 1.55 2.05 9.18
N THR A 47 1.79 0.84 9.68
CA THR A 47 0.95 -0.33 9.37
C THR A 47 -0.51 -0.08 9.77
N TYR A 48 -0.75 0.49 10.93
CA TYR A 48 -2.09 0.86 11.37
C TYR A 48 -2.77 1.87 10.43
N LEU A 49 -2.02 2.88 9.95
CA LEU A 49 -2.56 3.86 9.01
C LEU A 49 -2.88 3.21 7.66
N LEU A 50 -2.01 2.32 7.17
CA LEU A 50 -2.26 1.53 5.97
C LEU A 50 -3.53 0.69 6.09
N VAL A 51 -3.70 -0.04 7.21
CA VAL A 51 -4.93 -0.81 7.49
C VAL A 51 -6.18 0.07 7.46
N ARG A 52 -6.08 1.31 7.93
CA ARG A 52 -7.22 2.23 7.96
C ARG A 52 -7.65 2.77 6.60
N ILE A 53 -6.71 2.93 5.68
CA ILE A 53 -7.01 3.43 4.32
C ILE A 53 -7.27 2.28 3.34
N PHE A 54 -6.86 1.07 3.65
CA PHE A 54 -7.00 -0.10 2.77
C PHE A 54 -8.45 -0.43 2.35
N PRO A 55 -9.49 -0.22 3.19
CA PRO A 55 -10.88 -0.37 2.76
C PRO A 55 -11.25 0.45 1.52
N ASP A 56 -10.61 1.60 1.29
CA ASP A 56 -10.85 2.42 0.10
C ASP A 56 -10.37 1.68 -1.16
N TYR A 57 -9.24 0.97 -1.08
CA TYR A 57 -8.75 0.10 -2.15
C TYR A 57 -9.68 -1.10 -2.40
N ILE A 58 -10.11 -1.78 -1.34
CA ILE A 58 -11.07 -2.91 -1.46
C ILE A 58 -12.37 -2.44 -2.10
N ALA A 59 -12.87 -1.26 -1.72
CA ALA A 59 -14.05 -0.69 -2.32
C ALA A 59 -13.86 -0.38 -3.82
N ALA A 60 -12.67 0.08 -4.23
CA ALA A 60 -12.34 0.28 -5.64
C ALA A 60 -12.32 -1.06 -6.40
N LEU A 61 -11.68 -2.09 -5.86
CA LEU A 61 -11.64 -3.43 -6.47
C LEU A 61 -13.03 -4.05 -6.66
N LYS A 62 -13.93 -3.86 -5.69
CA LYS A 62 -15.31 -4.38 -5.77
C LYS A 62 -16.15 -3.74 -6.86
N ARG A 63 -15.80 -2.52 -7.27
CA ARG A 63 -16.51 -1.80 -8.35
C ARG A 63 -16.06 -2.25 -9.73
N LEU A 64 -14.94 -2.95 -9.86
CA LEU A 64 -14.43 -3.40 -11.13
C LEU A 64 -15.33 -4.52 -11.71
N PRO A 65 -15.81 -4.37 -12.95
CA PRO A 65 -16.64 -5.39 -13.60
C PRO A 65 -15.85 -6.68 -13.89
N VAL A 66 -14.58 -6.51 -14.20
CA VAL A 66 -13.59 -7.59 -14.42
C VAL A 66 -12.27 -7.18 -13.80
N LYS A 67 -11.58 -8.11 -13.16
CA LYS A 67 -10.27 -7.85 -12.54
C LYS A 67 -9.13 -8.21 -13.50
N THR A 68 -9.00 -7.44 -14.58
CA THR A 68 -7.79 -7.50 -15.42
C THR A 68 -6.62 -6.77 -14.74
N ARG A 69 -5.40 -7.02 -15.19
CA ARG A 69 -4.22 -6.32 -14.66
C ARG A 69 -4.30 -4.82 -14.85
N GLU A 70 -4.81 -4.37 -16.00
CA GLU A 70 -5.01 -2.94 -16.29
C GLU A 70 -6.01 -2.31 -15.30
N HIS A 71 -7.13 -2.97 -15.06
CA HIS A 71 -8.11 -2.50 -14.08
C HIS A 71 -7.55 -2.46 -12.66
N LEU A 72 -6.75 -3.46 -12.27
CA LEU A 72 -6.08 -3.47 -10.97
C LEU A 72 -5.06 -2.34 -10.87
N ALA A 73 -4.31 -2.07 -11.94
CA ALA A 73 -3.34 -0.96 -11.98
C ALA A 73 -4.04 0.39 -11.83
N VAL A 74 -5.16 0.64 -12.51
CA VAL A 74 -5.97 1.86 -12.33
C VAL A 74 -6.48 1.96 -10.91
N ALA A 75 -7.04 0.89 -10.36
CA ALA A 75 -7.59 0.91 -8.99
C ALA A 75 -6.51 1.24 -7.94
N ILE A 76 -5.29 0.71 -8.10
CA ILE A 76 -4.20 1.01 -7.19
C ILE A 76 -3.71 2.45 -7.33
N VAL A 77 -3.64 2.96 -8.56
CA VAL A 77 -3.25 4.35 -8.83
C VAL A 77 -4.28 5.31 -8.23
N ASP A 78 -5.57 5.06 -8.40
CA ASP A 78 -6.64 5.85 -7.79
C ASP A 78 -6.59 5.84 -6.28
N PHE A 79 -6.35 4.67 -5.69
CA PHE A 79 -6.15 4.53 -4.25
C PHE A 79 -4.95 5.35 -3.76
N VAL A 80 -3.82 5.30 -4.46
CA VAL A 80 -2.63 6.10 -4.13
C VAL A 80 -2.93 7.59 -4.25
N ASN A 81 -3.68 8.02 -5.28
CA ASN A 81 -4.04 9.42 -5.48
C ASN A 81 -4.93 9.95 -4.33
N GLN A 82 -5.88 9.16 -3.85
CA GLN A 82 -6.70 9.52 -2.69
C GLN A 82 -5.86 9.76 -1.43
N HIS A 83 -4.70 9.09 -1.32
CA HIS A 83 -3.80 9.14 -0.17
C HIS A 83 -2.38 9.60 -0.55
N LEU A 84 -2.24 10.37 -1.64
CA LEU A 84 -0.95 10.72 -2.27
C LEU A 84 0.10 11.27 -1.30
N ALA A 85 -0.31 12.21 -0.45
CA ALA A 85 0.60 12.81 0.52
C ALA A 85 1.17 11.79 1.53
N PHE A 86 0.41 10.75 1.86
CA PHE A 86 0.87 9.68 2.73
C PHE A 86 1.88 8.77 2.01
N PHE A 87 1.59 8.32 0.80
CA PHE A 87 2.51 7.48 0.02
C PHE A 87 3.80 8.22 -0.35
N GLN A 88 3.71 9.49 -0.75
CA GLN A 88 4.89 10.34 -0.94
C GLN A 88 5.73 10.47 0.34
N CYS A 89 5.07 10.52 1.49
CA CYS A 89 5.74 10.57 2.77
C CYS A 89 6.49 9.27 3.08
N LEU A 90 5.91 8.10 2.79
CA LEU A 90 6.58 6.81 2.92
C LEU A 90 7.81 6.74 2.02
N LYS A 91 7.68 7.04 0.72
CA LYS A 91 8.78 7.04 -0.25
C LYS A 91 9.93 7.95 0.18
N ARG A 92 9.63 9.20 0.56
CA ARG A 92 10.64 10.19 0.98
C ARG A 92 11.41 9.78 2.23
N ASN A 93 10.82 8.94 3.09
CA ASN A 93 11.43 8.43 4.32
C ASN A 93 11.94 6.99 4.17
N HIS A 94 12.01 6.43 2.96
CA HIS A 94 12.45 5.06 2.68
C HIS A 94 11.65 3.98 3.44
N LEU A 95 10.35 4.23 3.64
CA LEU A 95 9.42 3.33 4.34
C LEU A 95 8.48 2.61 3.38
N ASP A 96 8.62 2.83 2.08
CA ASP A 96 7.80 2.23 1.03
C ASP A 96 7.97 0.71 0.94
N HIS A 97 9.11 0.15 1.39
CA HIS A 97 9.31 -1.30 1.50
C HIS A 97 8.28 -1.99 2.40
N LEU A 98 7.68 -1.28 3.36
CA LEU A 98 6.64 -1.80 4.23
C LEU A 98 5.35 -2.15 3.48
N LEU A 99 5.17 -1.63 2.28
CA LEU A 99 4.01 -1.90 1.45
C LEU A 99 3.98 -3.35 0.96
N ILE A 100 5.14 -3.98 0.71
CA ILE A 100 5.21 -5.37 0.24
C ILE A 100 4.57 -6.29 1.30
N ASP A 101 5.11 -6.26 2.52
CA ASP A 101 4.60 -7.09 3.62
C ASP A 101 3.13 -6.75 3.96
N PHE A 102 2.76 -5.47 3.81
CA PHE A 102 1.40 -5.03 4.04
C PHE A 102 0.44 -5.65 3.03
N PHE A 103 0.72 -5.50 1.72
CA PHE A 103 -0.14 -6.05 0.67
C PHE A 103 -0.18 -7.57 0.73
N ASP A 104 0.95 -8.25 0.98
CA ASP A 104 0.99 -9.69 1.11
C ASP A 104 0.00 -10.19 2.17
N LYS A 105 0.03 -9.59 3.35
CA LYS A 105 -0.88 -9.94 4.45
C LYS A 105 -2.34 -9.57 4.16
N GLN A 106 -2.58 -8.38 3.60
CA GLN A 106 -3.95 -7.90 3.41
C GLN A 106 -4.65 -8.58 2.23
N LEU A 107 -3.94 -8.84 1.13
CA LEU A 107 -4.49 -9.54 -0.01
C LEU A 107 -4.76 -11.01 0.32
N ALA A 108 -3.86 -11.67 1.05
CA ALA A 108 -4.07 -13.03 1.53
C ALA A 108 -5.26 -13.12 2.50
N ALA A 109 -5.37 -12.20 3.45
CA ALA A 109 -6.48 -12.16 4.40
C ALA A 109 -7.82 -11.81 3.74
N GLY A 110 -7.81 -10.97 2.70
CA GLY A 110 -8.99 -10.55 1.96
C GLY A 110 -9.33 -11.43 0.75
N ARG A 111 -8.67 -12.58 0.58
CA ARG A 111 -8.79 -13.43 -0.60
C ARG A 111 -10.24 -13.70 -1.01
N ASP A 112 -11.05 -14.17 -0.07
CA ASP A 112 -12.44 -14.54 -0.35
C ASP A 112 -13.28 -13.31 -0.72
N GLU A 113 -13.02 -12.18 -0.08
CA GLU A 113 -13.74 -10.94 -0.32
C GLU A 113 -13.36 -10.27 -1.66
N ILE A 114 -12.07 -10.33 -2.02
CA ILE A 114 -11.52 -9.68 -3.21
C ILE A 114 -11.72 -10.56 -4.45
N TRP A 115 -11.46 -11.86 -4.33
CA TRP A 115 -11.35 -12.78 -5.46
C TRP A 115 -12.48 -13.81 -5.56
N GLY A 116 -13.31 -13.92 -4.52
CA GLY A 116 -14.42 -14.90 -4.48
C GLY A 116 -13.98 -16.30 -4.07
N GLY A 117 -12.83 -16.43 -3.41
CA GLY A 117 -12.28 -17.68 -2.93
C GLY A 117 -10.95 -18.06 -3.57
N SER A 118 -10.55 -19.32 -3.45
CA SER A 118 -9.35 -19.87 -4.10
C SER A 118 -9.53 -19.95 -5.61
N PHE A 119 -8.48 -19.59 -6.36
CA PHE A 119 -8.44 -19.64 -7.83
C PHE A 119 -7.60 -20.78 -8.37
N CYS A 120 -6.99 -21.60 -7.51
CA CYS A 120 -6.37 -22.85 -7.89
C CYS A 120 -6.42 -23.85 -6.74
N ASP A 121 -6.33 -25.15 -7.07
CA ASP A 121 -6.40 -26.23 -6.10
C ASP A 121 -5.07 -26.47 -5.38
N ASP A 122 -3.98 -25.86 -5.85
CA ASP A 122 -2.65 -25.98 -5.29
C ASP A 122 -2.30 -24.77 -4.42
N GLU A 123 -2.20 -24.99 -3.11
CA GLU A 123 -1.94 -23.95 -2.10
C GLU A 123 -0.58 -23.27 -2.32
N GLU A 124 0.44 -23.99 -2.79
CA GLU A 124 1.77 -23.44 -3.05
C GLU A 124 1.74 -22.49 -4.25
N THR A 125 1.09 -22.89 -5.33
CA THR A 125 0.86 -22.06 -6.52
C THR A 125 0.06 -20.80 -6.17
N GLU A 126 -1.01 -20.93 -5.38
CA GLU A 126 -1.81 -19.79 -4.94
C GLU A 126 -0.99 -18.82 -4.12
N ARG A 127 -0.17 -19.32 -3.20
CA ARG A 127 0.74 -18.49 -2.38
C ARG A 127 1.72 -17.71 -3.25
N VAL A 128 2.37 -18.36 -4.20
CA VAL A 128 3.31 -17.70 -5.14
C VAL A 128 2.59 -16.62 -5.95
N PHE A 129 1.37 -16.90 -6.42
CA PHE A 129 0.55 -15.93 -7.14
C PHE A 129 0.25 -14.69 -6.28
N MET A 130 -0.18 -14.88 -5.03
CA MET A 130 -0.48 -13.76 -4.11
C MET A 130 0.76 -12.91 -3.82
N MET A 131 1.92 -13.54 -3.59
CA MET A 131 3.19 -12.81 -3.42
C MET A 131 3.56 -12.02 -4.68
N THR A 132 3.34 -12.59 -5.86
CA THR A 132 3.59 -11.92 -7.14
C THR A 132 2.72 -10.67 -7.29
N ILE A 133 1.43 -10.78 -6.97
CA ILE A 133 0.52 -9.63 -6.99
C ILE A 133 0.94 -8.56 -5.99
N SER A 134 1.37 -8.93 -4.79
CA SER A 134 1.83 -7.98 -3.78
C SER A 134 3.04 -7.18 -4.24
N ILE A 135 3.99 -7.85 -4.90
CA ILE A 135 5.17 -7.19 -5.51
C ILE A 135 4.75 -6.28 -6.67
N GLU A 136 3.80 -6.72 -7.51
CA GLU A 136 3.26 -5.90 -8.60
C GLU A 136 2.63 -4.61 -8.05
N HIS A 137 1.81 -4.70 -7.00
CA HIS A 137 1.22 -3.54 -6.33
C HIS A 137 2.27 -2.55 -5.85
N TYR A 138 3.29 -3.05 -5.17
CA TYR A 138 4.40 -2.23 -4.71
C TYR A 138 5.11 -1.50 -5.86
N ASN A 139 5.41 -2.22 -6.95
CA ASN A 139 6.07 -1.64 -8.12
C ASN A 139 5.20 -0.59 -8.82
N VAL A 140 3.88 -0.84 -8.96
CA VAL A 140 2.94 0.14 -9.52
C VAL A 140 2.92 1.42 -8.67
N ILE A 141 2.85 1.29 -7.34
CA ILE A 141 2.88 2.44 -6.43
C ILE A 141 4.18 3.22 -6.57
N ARG A 142 5.32 2.55 -6.58
CA ARG A 142 6.63 3.20 -6.74
C ARG A 142 6.72 3.96 -8.05
N LEU A 143 6.33 3.33 -9.16
CA LEU A 143 6.38 3.93 -10.48
C LEU A 143 5.41 5.10 -10.58
N TRP A 144 4.19 4.95 -10.05
CA TRP A 144 3.22 6.03 -10.00
C TRP A 144 3.73 7.25 -9.24
N LEU A 145 4.34 7.06 -8.08
CA LEU A 145 4.95 8.15 -7.31
C LEU A 145 6.11 8.87 -8.01
N GLU A 146 6.61 8.34 -9.13
CA GLU A 146 7.61 8.99 -10.01
C GLU A 146 6.96 9.68 -11.21
N LEU A 147 5.81 9.22 -11.65
CA LEU A 147 5.19 9.62 -12.91
C LEU A 147 3.88 10.41 -12.75
N HIS A 148 3.29 10.49 -11.56
CA HIS A 148 1.96 11.05 -11.33
C HIS A 148 1.77 12.51 -11.77
N ASP A 149 2.85 13.29 -11.87
CA ASP A 149 2.82 14.65 -12.39
C ASP A 149 2.89 14.69 -13.94
N LYS A 150 3.11 13.56 -14.61
CA LYS A 150 3.39 13.46 -16.05
C LYS A 150 2.42 12.57 -16.79
N LYS A 151 1.65 11.75 -16.10
CA LYS A 151 0.76 10.73 -16.68
C LYS A 151 -0.57 10.68 -15.95
N THR A 152 -1.61 10.27 -16.70
CA THR A 152 -2.90 9.91 -16.13
C THR A 152 -2.88 8.46 -15.60
N PRO A 153 -3.86 8.05 -14.75
CA PRO A 153 -4.03 6.65 -14.34
C PRO A 153 -4.14 5.69 -15.52
N GLU A 154 -4.87 6.08 -16.58
CA GLU A 154 -5.08 5.28 -17.78
C GLU A 154 -3.78 5.11 -18.58
N GLU A 155 -3.03 6.20 -18.80
CA GLU A 155 -1.69 6.14 -19.44
C GLU A 155 -0.71 5.28 -18.65
N MET A 156 -0.85 5.23 -17.33
CA MET A 156 -0.05 4.34 -16.47
C MET A 156 -0.43 2.88 -16.67
N ALA A 157 -1.72 2.58 -16.76
CA ALA A 157 -2.22 1.22 -17.02
C ALA A 157 -1.80 0.71 -18.40
N GLU A 158 -1.87 1.55 -19.44
CA GLU A 158 -1.38 1.25 -20.79
C GLU A 158 0.12 0.94 -20.78
N LEU A 159 0.93 1.78 -20.12
CA LEU A 159 2.39 1.56 -19.99
C LEU A 159 2.71 0.22 -19.31
N LEU A 160 1.97 -0.16 -18.28
CA LEU A 160 2.14 -1.43 -17.62
C LEU A 160 1.75 -2.61 -18.50
N SER A 161 0.64 -2.49 -19.24
CA SER A 161 0.19 -3.51 -20.18
C SER A 161 1.21 -3.73 -21.29
N ASP A 162 1.74 -2.65 -21.88
CA ASP A 162 2.77 -2.71 -22.91
C ASP A 162 4.06 -3.36 -22.40
N ALA A 163 4.51 -2.97 -21.19
CA ALA A 163 5.70 -3.55 -20.58
C ALA A 163 5.52 -5.06 -20.32
N LEU A 164 4.35 -5.49 -19.87
CA LEU A 164 4.05 -6.90 -19.64
C LEU A 164 3.94 -7.68 -20.97
N ALA A 165 3.46 -7.05 -22.05
CA ALA A 165 3.41 -7.68 -23.36
C ALA A 165 4.80 -8.04 -23.90
N LEU A 166 5.85 -7.30 -23.51
CA LEU A 166 7.22 -7.60 -23.91
C LEU A 166 7.69 -8.98 -23.44
N PHE A 167 7.21 -9.49 -22.30
CA PHE A 167 7.55 -10.83 -21.84
C PHE A 167 7.12 -11.95 -22.78
N ARG A 168 6.10 -11.71 -23.63
CA ARG A 168 5.66 -12.68 -24.65
C ARG A 168 6.68 -12.88 -25.77
N HIS A 169 7.62 -11.95 -25.94
CA HIS A 169 8.68 -12.06 -26.97
C HIS A 169 9.88 -12.86 -26.51
N PHE A 170 9.92 -13.28 -25.24
CA PHE A 170 11.00 -14.13 -24.69
C PHE A 170 10.62 -15.62 -24.67
N GLN A 171 9.50 -15.99 -25.28
CA GLN A 171 9.11 -17.38 -25.53
C GLN A 171 9.51 -17.77 -26.97
#